data_8c579a8feeb7327d66b9ceedd27c9148
#
_entry.id   8c579a8feeb7327d66b9ceedd27c9148
#
_cell.length_a   1.000
_cell.length_b   1.000
_cell.length_c   1.000
_cell.angle_alpha   90.00
_cell.angle_beta   90.00
_cell.angle_gamma   90.00
#
_symmetry.space_group_name_H-M   'P 1'
#
loop_
_entity.id
_entity.type
_entity.pdbx_description
1 polymer ?
#
loop_
_entity_poly.entity_id
_entity_poly.type
_entity_poly.pdbx_seq_one_letter_code
_entity_poly.pdbx_strand_id
1 'polypeptide(L)' 'AKENQLFTTATIQNGQSLTIGKAQFCALSYVYLDDLAKHQSSCQVLVDSAKNWKLVSYLDGGYNRCAATCLR' A
#
# COMPACT_ATOMS: atom_id res chain seq x y z
N ALA A 1 -4.83 -29.52 4.90
CA ALA A 1 -5.24 -28.34 4.17
C ALA A 1 -4.35 -27.17 4.49
N LYS A 2 -4.17 -26.34 3.52
CA LYS A 2 -3.32 -25.19 3.65
C LYS A 2 -4.16 -24.02 4.18
N GLU A 3 -3.64 -23.38 5.18
CA GLU A 3 -4.32 -22.19 5.70
C GLU A 3 -3.75 -20.96 5.03
N ASN A 4 -4.63 -20.09 4.59
CA ASN A 4 -4.24 -18.80 4.10
C ASN A 4 -4.04 -17.87 5.28
N GLN A 5 -2.97 -17.11 5.24
CA GLN A 5 -2.64 -16.22 6.33
C GLN A 5 -2.73 -14.79 5.85
N LEU A 6 -3.35 -13.96 6.68
CA LEU A 6 -3.38 -12.53 6.45
C LEU A 6 -2.21 -11.89 7.17
N PHE A 7 -1.64 -10.88 6.56
CA PHE A 7 -0.63 -10.08 7.21
C PHE A 7 -0.78 -8.63 6.77
N THR A 8 -0.39 -7.71 7.63
CA THR A 8 -0.47 -6.30 7.34
C THR A 8 0.95 -5.75 7.18
N THR A 9 1.15 -4.96 6.15
CA THR A 9 2.45 -4.37 5.91
C THR A 9 2.75 -3.27 6.91
N ALA A 10 4.01 -2.86 6.95
CA ALA A 10 4.37 -1.65 7.66
C ALA A 10 3.68 -0.46 7.01
N THR A 11 3.49 0.58 7.78
CA THR A 11 2.91 1.82 7.27
C THR A 11 3.98 2.61 6.56
N ILE A 12 3.70 3.05 5.34
CA ILE A 12 4.56 3.97 4.62
C ILE A 12 3.92 5.34 4.57
N GLN A 13 4.69 6.34 4.23
CA GLN A 13 4.19 7.71 4.25
C GLN A 13 4.96 8.57 3.26
N ASN A 14 4.33 9.64 2.83
CA ASN A 14 4.97 10.79 2.17
C ASN A 14 5.85 10.42 0.99
N GLY A 15 5.28 9.67 0.05
CA GLY A 15 5.98 9.36 -1.18
C GLY A 15 6.86 8.12 -1.12
N GLN A 16 6.79 7.36 -0.05
CA GLN A 16 7.56 6.12 0.06
C GLN A 16 6.94 5.00 -0.74
N SER A 17 7.69 3.96 -0.97
CA SER A 17 7.17 2.73 -1.54
C SER A 17 7.73 1.54 -0.77
N LEU A 18 6.99 0.44 -0.82
CA LEU A 18 7.36 -0.76 -0.09
C LEU A 18 7.10 -1.96 -0.97
N THR A 19 8.14 -2.77 -1.18
CA THR A 19 7.99 -4.02 -1.89
C THR A 19 7.43 -5.05 -0.92
N ILE A 20 6.23 -5.56 -1.22
CA ILE A 20 5.58 -6.55 -0.37
C ILE A 20 6.08 -7.95 -0.69
N GLY A 21 6.23 -8.24 -1.98
CA GLY A 21 6.63 -9.56 -2.41
C GLY A 21 5.44 -10.38 -2.84
N LYS A 22 5.59 -11.69 -2.81
CA LYS A 22 4.56 -12.58 -3.32
C LYS A 22 3.40 -12.72 -2.37
N ALA A 23 2.19 -12.63 -2.92
CA ALA A 23 0.96 -12.82 -2.19
C ALA A 23 -0.13 -13.16 -3.17
N GLN A 24 -1.19 -13.79 -2.68
CA GLN A 24 -2.32 -14.08 -3.54
C GLN A 24 -3.12 -12.82 -3.84
N PHE A 25 -3.23 -11.96 -2.88
CA PHE A 25 -4.01 -10.73 -3.02
C PHE A 25 -3.62 -9.74 -1.94
N CYS A 26 -3.60 -8.47 -2.29
CA CYS A 26 -3.37 -7.38 -1.35
C CYS A 26 -4.38 -6.29 -1.60
N ALA A 27 -4.74 -5.60 -0.53
CA ALA A 27 -5.64 -4.45 -0.62
C ALA A 27 -5.21 -3.42 0.40
N LEU A 28 -5.51 -2.17 0.12
CA LEU A 28 -5.26 -1.11 1.09
C LEU A 28 -6.12 -1.34 2.32
N SER A 29 -5.50 -1.28 3.49
CA SER A 29 -6.21 -1.44 4.75
C SER A 29 -6.15 -0.21 5.62
N TYR A 30 -5.25 0.73 5.31
CA TYR A 30 -5.14 1.97 6.05
C TYR A 30 -4.72 3.06 5.08
N VAL A 31 -5.51 4.10 5.02
CA VAL A 31 -5.24 5.24 4.17
C VAL A 31 -5.53 6.50 4.98
N TYR A 32 -4.52 7.32 5.13
CA TYR A 32 -4.69 8.62 5.75
C TYR A 32 -4.19 9.67 4.77
N LEU A 33 -5.04 10.58 4.40
CA LEU A 33 -4.71 11.63 3.46
C LEU A 33 -5.00 12.96 4.11
N ASP A 34 -3.99 13.80 4.18
CA ASP A 34 -4.13 15.15 4.71
C ASP A 34 -3.70 16.10 3.61
N ASP A 35 -4.60 16.29 2.67
CA ASP A 35 -4.34 17.12 1.50
C ASP A 35 -4.61 18.57 1.83
N LEU A 36 -3.59 19.38 1.73
CA LEU A 36 -3.85 20.80 1.66
C LEU A 36 -4.49 21.09 0.31
N ALA A 37 -5.31 22.11 0.26
CA ALA A 37 -5.95 22.49 -1.00
C ALA A 37 -4.90 22.59 -2.10
N LYS A 38 -5.23 22.03 -3.27
CA LYS A 38 -4.38 22.07 -4.47
C LYS A 38 -3.24 21.06 -4.49
N HIS A 39 -3.17 20.16 -3.50
CA HIS A 39 -2.19 19.10 -3.53
C HIS A 39 -2.88 17.77 -3.78
N GLN A 40 -2.13 16.82 -4.30
CA GLN A 40 -2.63 15.48 -4.58
C GLN A 40 -1.84 14.47 -3.79
N SER A 41 -2.55 13.49 -3.26
CA SER A 41 -1.89 12.37 -2.62
C SER A 41 -2.72 11.12 -2.84
N SER A 42 -2.06 9.97 -2.86
CA SER A 42 -2.77 8.71 -3.08
C SER A 42 -1.98 7.56 -2.50
N CYS A 43 -2.69 6.48 -2.26
CA CYS A 43 -2.10 5.21 -1.89
C CYS A 43 -2.51 4.19 -2.94
N GLN A 44 -1.56 3.37 -3.37
CA GLN A 44 -1.81 2.36 -4.39
C GLN A 44 -1.16 1.04 -4.02
N VAL A 45 -1.85 -0.03 -4.37
CA VAL A 45 -1.30 -1.37 -4.29
C VAL A 45 -1.21 -1.89 -5.71
N LEU A 46 -0.02 -2.26 -6.13
CA LEU A 46 0.25 -2.69 -7.50
C LEU A 46 0.74 -4.13 -7.49
N VAL A 47 0.45 -4.83 -8.57
CA VAL A 47 0.88 -6.22 -8.70
C VAL A 47 1.38 -6.45 -10.14
N ASP A 48 2.43 -7.24 -10.27
CA ASP A 48 2.92 -7.61 -11.59
C ASP A 48 2.40 -9.00 -11.98
N SER A 49 2.81 -9.47 -13.15
CA SER A 49 2.32 -10.73 -13.67
C SER A 49 2.79 -11.94 -12.87
N ALA A 50 3.82 -11.78 -12.06
CA ALA A 50 4.34 -12.86 -11.23
C ALA A 50 3.78 -12.81 -9.80
N LYS A 51 2.77 -11.98 -9.58
CA LYS A 51 2.12 -11.80 -8.28
C LYS A 51 3.04 -11.25 -7.22
N ASN A 52 3.95 -10.38 -7.63
CA ASN A 52 4.75 -9.58 -6.71
C ASN A 52 4.03 -8.27 -6.47
N TRP A 53 3.77 -7.96 -5.22
CA TRP A 53 2.98 -6.81 -4.83
C TRP A 53 3.84 -5.69 -4.29
N LYS A 54 3.36 -4.49 -4.45
CA LYS A 54 4.08 -3.30 -4.06
C LYS A 54 3.08 -2.26 -3.56
N LEU A 55 3.40 -1.62 -2.46
CA LEU A 55 2.59 -0.55 -1.88
C LEU A 55 3.30 0.77 -2.18
N VAL A 56 2.55 1.72 -2.73
CA VAL A 56 3.12 2.99 -3.16
C VAL A 56 2.31 4.14 -2.59
N SER A 57 3.01 5.10 -2.03
CA SER A 57 2.44 6.35 -1.57
C SER A 57 2.88 7.45 -2.54
N TYR A 58 1.92 8.15 -3.13
CA TYR A 58 2.21 9.29 -3.98
C TYR A 58 1.84 10.57 -3.25
N LEU A 59 2.69 11.55 -3.32
CA LEU A 59 2.46 12.79 -2.61
C LEU A 59 2.99 13.96 -3.41
N ASP A 60 2.12 14.96 -3.59
CA ASP A 60 2.46 16.21 -4.25
C ASP A 60 2.19 17.36 -3.27
N GLY A 61 2.66 17.21 -2.05
CA GLY A 61 2.39 18.16 -0.99
C GLY A 61 1.41 17.58 0.01
N GLY A 62 1.39 18.12 1.21
CA GLY A 62 0.54 17.58 2.26
C GLY A 62 1.20 16.40 2.96
N TYR A 63 0.40 15.44 3.38
CA TYR A 63 0.88 14.34 4.21
C TYR A 63 -0.01 13.13 3.98
N ASN A 64 0.57 11.94 3.88
CA ASN A 64 -0.24 10.75 3.79
C ASN A 64 0.44 9.56 4.45
N ARG A 65 -0.37 8.55 4.73
CA ARG A 65 0.10 7.27 5.25
C ARG A 65 -0.69 6.16 4.58
N CYS A 66 -0.04 5.08 4.30
CA CYS A 66 -0.66 3.95 3.62
C CYS A 66 -0.17 2.64 4.22
N ALA A 67 -1.06 1.68 4.29
CA ALA A 67 -0.70 0.31 4.63
C ALA A 67 -1.62 -0.63 3.89
N ALA A 68 -1.18 -1.86 3.72
CA ALA A 68 -1.95 -2.87 2.99
C ALA A 68 -2.04 -4.14 3.82
N THR A 69 -3.10 -4.89 3.59
CA THR A 69 -3.25 -6.21 4.14
C THR A 69 -3.30 -7.20 2.99
N CYS A 70 -2.54 -8.26 3.12
CA CYS A 70 -2.38 -9.22 2.05
C CYS A 70 -2.75 -10.61 2.51
N LEU A 71 -3.17 -11.43 1.55
CA LEU A 71 -3.41 -12.84 1.75
C LEU A 71 -2.21 -13.59 1.18
N ARG A 72 -1.53 -14.28 2.05
CA ARG A 72 -0.31 -14.99 1.66
C ARG A 72 -0.58 -16.28 0.91
#